data_d56245fbd8157173e3b2be6ecb262b6f
#
_entry.id   d56245fbd8157173e3b2be6ecb262b6f
#
_cell.length_a   1.000
_cell.length_b   1.000
_cell.length_c   1.000
_cell.angle_alpha   90.00
_cell.angle_beta   90.00
_cell.angle_gamma   90.00
#
_symmetry.space_group_name_H-M   'P 1'
#
loop_
_entity.id
_entity.type
_entity.pdbx_description
1 polymer ?
#
loop_
_entity_poly.entity_id
_entity_poly.type
_entity_poly.pdbx_seq_one_letter_code
_entity_poly.pdbx_strand_id
1 'polypeptide(L)'
;MKNLRRYWGRLLLIAAAVSAMLSGCKTEIPLVSEIKDTKLYSLPQSMIILTTERNKYQQLYTSQIWGVELPGGQTFETYLMDQVKEFLQEMKMMNLLAESKGVTLTSGEKEEVRKAAEEYYASLTPDDIAYMGVTQSDVRTMYEEYYLSNKVVVELTRNMNLEISDSEAKVIVVDEIVMSDKAAAEEVLLKTKEQGADFSAIAREYTEDGTIERKIGRGEKPGALEDAAFSLAAGEISQVTEYEGKYYIIRCVSDYDEAATQERKSGLYTSRKKEAFDQIYARFKQDNAVTFSNDTWKDLKFSKEDKTTTASFFEIYKKHFPD
;
A
#
# COMPACT_ATOMS: atom_id res chain seq x y z
N MET A 1 5.53 -15.02 -8.73
CA MET A 1 4.72 -13.81 -8.98
C MET A 1 4.04 -13.24 -7.72
N LYS A 2 3.73 -14.02 -6.66
CA LYS A 2 3.10 -13.50 -5.42
C LYS A 2 4.03 -12.62 -4.56
N ASN A 3 5.35 -12.80 -4.59
CA ASN A 3 6.29 -12.03 -3.78
C ASN A 3 6.65 -10.66 -4.36
N LEU A 4 6.53 -10.46 -5.67
CA LEU A 4 6.75 -9.17 -6.34
C LEU A 4 5.71 -8.11 -5.90
N ARG A 5 4.45 -8.51 -5.69
CA ARG A 5 3.37 -7.61 -5.21
C ARG A 5 3.59 -7.04 -3.81
N ARG A 6 4.37 -7.73 -2.98
CA ARG A 6 4.58 -7.34 -1.57
C ARG A 6 5.62 -6.23 -1.39
N TYR A 7 6.61 -6.14 -2.31
CA TYR A 7 7.62 -5.05 -2.31
C TYR A 7 7.10 -3.79 -3.01
N TRP A 8 6.32 -3.94 -4.06
CA TRP A 8 5.66 -2.84 -4.76
C TRP A 8 4.53 -2.19 -3.94
N GLY A 9 3.87 -2.93 -3.08
CA GLY A 9 2.84 -2.40 -2.19
C GLY A 9 3.34 -1.30 -1.24
N ARG A 10 4.65 -1.27 -0.95
CA ARG A 10 5.24 -0.25 -0.06
C ARG A 10 5.82 0.97 -0.81
N LEU A 11 6.30 0.80 -2.04
CA LEU A 11 6.60 1.92 -2.94
C LEU A 11 5.32 2.57 -3.49
N LEU A 12 4.27 1.79 -3.76
CA LEU A 12 2.95 2.25 -4.19
C LEU A 12 2.14 2.94 -3.08
N LEU A 13 2.45 2.76 -1.80
CA LEU A 13 1.81 3.51 -0.72
C LEU A 13 2.09 5.02 -0.81
N ILE A 14 3.14 5.41 -1.50
CA ILE A 14 3.43 6.81 -1.80
C ILE A 14 2.79 7.25 -3.15
N ALA A 15 2.67 6.36 -4.14
CA ALA A 15 2.20 6.71 -5.50
C ALA A 15 0.69 6.51 -5.75
N ALA A 16 -0.02 5.74 -4.94
CA ALA A 16 -1.43 5.37 -5.20
C ALA A 16 -2.47 6.48 -4.86
N ALA A 17 -2.05 7.65 -4.40
CA ALA A 17 -2.96 8.75 -4.03
C ALA A 17 -3.44 9.62 -5.21
N VAL A 18 -3.06 9.33 -6.47
CA VAL A 18 -3.27 10.28 -7.59
C VAL A 18 -4.47 9.97 -8.48
N SER A 19 -5.18 8.86 -8.32
CA SER A 19 -6.15 8.41 -9.35
C SER A 19 -7.61 8.34 -8.98
N ALA A 20 -8.11 9.11 -8.03
CA ALA A 20 -9.57 9.19 -7.85
C ALA A 20 -9.97 10.51 -7.19
N MET A 21 -10.33 11.53 -7.97
CA MET A 21 -11.38 12.50 -7.64
C MET A 21 -11.61 13.49 -8.78
N LEU A 22 -12.44 13.11 -9.74
CA LEU A 22 -13.17 14.04 -10.56
C LEU A 22 -14.67 13.83 -10.30
N SER A 23 -15.19 14.47 -9.28
CA SER A 23 -16.64 14.70 -9.14
C SER A 23 -16.84 16.03 -8.42
N GLY A 24 -17.49 16.92 -9.13
CA GLY A 24 -17.58 18.34 -8.86
C GLY A 24 -18.17 18.76 -7.51
N CYS A 25 -17.47 19.69 -6.91
CA CYS A 25 -18.05 20.77 -6.12
C CYS A 25 -17.31 22.05 -6.49
N LYS A 26 -18.05 23.09 -6.83
CA LYS A 26 -17.52 24.44 -6.99
C LYS A 26 -17.05 24.93 -5.63
N THR A 27 -15.78 24.76 -5.35
CA THR A 27 -15.11 25.43 -4.26
C THR A 27 -14.26 26.55 -4.84
N GLU A 28 -14.34 27.73 -4.27
CA GLU A 28 -13.46 28.85 -4.57
C GLU A 28 -12.01 28.38 -4.54
N ILE A 29 -11.30 28.60 -5.65
CA ILE A 29 -9.88 28.24 -5.77
C ILE A 29 -9.14 29.14 -4.75
N PRO A 30 -8.57 28.61 -3.66
CA PRO A 30 -7.75 29.44 -2.79
C PRO A 30 -6.61 29.98 -3.64
N LEU A 31 -6.32 31.29 -3.47
CA LEU A 31 -5.13 31.90 -4.10
C LEU A 31 -3.92 31.10 -3.69
N VAL A 32 -3.30 30.42 -4.65
CA VAL A 32 -2.04 29.71 -4.46
C VAL A 32 -0.99 30.72 -4.04
N SER A 33 -0.57 30.69 -2.80
CA SER A 33 0.21 31.77 -2.19
C SER A 33 1.66 31.83 -2.65
N GLU A 34 2.26 30.76 -3.18
CA GLU A 34 3.61 30.76 -3.79
C GLU A 34 3.88 29.49 -4.61
N ILE A 35 4.36 29.68 -5.84
CA ILE A 35 5.02 28.61 -6.59
C ILE A 35 6.48 28.58 -6.12
N LYS A 36 6.87 27.54 -5.40
CA LYS A 36 8.27 27.34 -5.01
C LYS A 36 8.95 26.45 -6.04
N ASP A 37 9.88 27.02 -6.80
CA ASP A 37 10.82 26.21 -7.60
C ASP A 37 11.79 25.52 -6.63
N THR A 38 11.59 24.21 -6.45
CA THR A 38 12.35 23.42 -5.50
C THR A 38 13.33 22.54 -6.24
N LYS A 39 14.61 22.63 -5.87
CA LYS A 39 15.61 21.68 -6.37
C LYS A 39 15.33 20.31 -5.83
N LEU A 40 15.20 19.35 -6.74
CA LEU A 40 15.21 17.95 -6.38
C LEU A 40 16.62 17.56 -5.87
N TYR A 41 16.83 16.32 -5.53
CA TYR A 41 18.14 15.82 -5.09
C TYR A 41 19.21 15.98 -6.16
N SER A 42 20.49 16.08 -5.74
CA SER A 42 21.63 16.08 -6.67
C SER A 42 21.67 14.77 -7.48
N LEU A 43 22.42 14.75 -8.59
CA LEU A 43 22.59 13.53 -9.37
C LEU A 43 23.15 12.38 -8.53
N PRO A 44 24.26 12.53 -7.75
CA PRO A 44 24.74 11.46 -6.88
C PRO A 44 23.70 10.93 -5.91
N GLN A 45 22.94 11.81 -5.26
CA GLN A 45 21.87 11.44 -4.33
C GLN A 45 20.77 10.65 -5.04
N SER A 46 20.33 11.10 -6.20
CA SER A 46 19.32 10.42 -7.02
C SER A 46 19.80 9.06 -7.52
N MET A 47 21.08 8.95 -7.85
CA MET A 47 21.71 7.71 -8.30
C MET A 47 21.71 6.61 -7.22
N ILE A 48 21.68 6.94 -5.93
CA ILE A 48 21.57 5.96 -4.85
C ILE A 48 20.30 5.11 -5.02
N ILE A 49 19.17 5.79 -5.17
CA ILE A 49 17.88 5.10 -5.31
C ILE A 49 17.76 4.43 -6.68
N LEU A 50 18.17 5.13 -7.74
CA LEU A 50 18.12 4.59 -9.10
C LEU A 50 18.95 3.31 -9.24
N THR A 51 20.19 3.32 -8.75
CA THR A 51 21.09 2.16 -8.82
C THR A 51 20.56 1.01 -7.96
N THR A 52 20.05 1.31 -6.78
CA THR A 52 19.43 0.32 -5.90
C THR A 52 18.27 -0.40 -6.61
N GLU A 53 17.32 0.34 -7.15
CA GLU A 53 16.17 -0.26 -7.83
C GLU A 53 16.55 -0.95 -9.13
N ARG A 54 17.41 -0.33 -9.93
CA ARG A 54 17.94 -0.92 -11.16
C ARG A 54 18.59 -2.29 -10.89
N ASN A 55 19.50 -2.37 -9.93
CA ASN A 55 20.23 -3.60 -9.63
C ASN A 55 19.31 -4.71 -9.11
N LYS A 56 18.25 -4.39 -8.35
CA LYS A 56 17.22 -5.39 -7.97
C LYS A 56 16.58 -6.05 -9.18
N TYR A 57 16.21 -5.26 -10.19
CA TYR A 57 15.63 -5.82 -11.42
C TYR A 57 16.66 -6.57 -12.26
N GLN A 58 17.86 -6.02 -12.40
CA GLN A 58 18.92 -6.63 -13.19
C GLN A 58 19.39 -7.99 -12.63
N GLN A 59 19.42 -8.14 -11.30
CA GLN A 59 19.73 -9.41 -10.65
C GLN A 59 18.68 -10.50 -10.94
N LEU A 60 17.42 -10.11 -11.15
CA LEU A 60 16.32 -11.04 -11.42
C LEU A 60 16.16 -11.37 -12.91
N TYR A 61 16.39 -10.39 -13.79
CA TYR A 61 15.99 -10.44 -15.19
C TYR A 61 17.13 -10.22 -16.19
N THR A 62 18.34 -10.02 -15.74
CA THR A 62 19.52 -9.59 -16.53
C THR A 62 19.36 -8.19 -17.16
N SER A 63 20.41 -7.67 -17.80
CA SER A 63 20.38 -6.35 -18.45
C SER A 63 19.46 -6.26 -19.67
N GLN A 64 18.95 -7.37 -20.18
CA GLN A 64 18.02 -7.39 -21.32
C GLN A 64 16.67 -6.76 -21.00
N ILE A 65 16.29 -6.70 -19.71
CA ILE A 65 15.03 -6.10 -19.28
C ILE A 65 14.92 -4.62 -19.69
N TRP A 66 16.02 -3.90 -19.77
CA TRP A 66 16.01 -2.46 -20.01
C TRP A 66 15.46 -2.07 -21.38
N GLY A 67 15.63 -2.94 -22.38
CA GLY A 67 15.09 -2.75 -23.74
C GLY A 67 13.67 -3.30 -23.95
N VAL A 68 13.05 -3.88 -22.92
CA VAL A 68 11.69 -4.44 -23.05
C VAL A 68 10.68 -3.30 -23.20
N GLU A 69 9.89 -3.34 -24.27
CA GLU A 69 8.79 -2.40 -24.47
C GLU A 69 7.57 -2.79 -23.64
N LEU A 70 7.02 -1.79 -22.93
CA LEU A 70 5.81 -1.92 -22.15
C LEU A 70 4.57 -1.50 -22.96
N PRO A 71 3.36 -1.93 -22.56
CA PRO A 71 2.13 -1.36 -23.11
C PRO A 71 2.14 0.16 -23.01
N GLY A 72 2.04 0.86 -24.15
CA GLY A 72 2.17 2.32 -24.22
C GLY A 72 3.45 2.80 -24.91
N GLY A 73 4.37 1.90 -25.29
CA GLY A 73 5.51 2.19 -26.17
C GLY A 73 6.76 2.75 -25.49
N GLN A 74 6.77 2.82 -24.14
CA GLN A 74 8.00 3.15 -23.40
C GLN A 74 8.81 1.90 -23.06
N THR A 75 10.13 2.05 -22.94
CA THR A 75 11.00 0.96 -22.47
C THR A 75 10.91 0.79 -20.95
N PHE A 76 11.26 -0.41 -20.46
CA PHE A 76 11.31 -0.64 -19.01
C PHE A 76 12.35 0.25 -18.31
N GLU A 77 13.45 0.60 -19.00
CA GLU A 77 14.42 1.59 -18.53
C GLU A 77 13.76 2.93 -18.24
N THR A 78 13.06 3.49 -19.24
CA THR A 78 12.36 4.78 -19.08
C THR A 78 11.31 4.71 -17.98
N TYR A 79 10.54 3.63 -17.94
CA TYR A 79 9.54 3.41 -16.89
C TYR A 79 10.17 3.43 -15.48
N LEU A 80 11.27 2.69 -15.27
CA LEU A 80 11.93 2.66 -13.96
C LEU A 80 12.49 4.04 -13.57
N MET A 81 13.07 4.73 -14.53
CA MET A 81 13.58 6.09 -14.29
C MET A 81 12.46 7.05 -13.88
N ASP A 82 11.31 6.99 -14.55
CA ASP A 82 10.14 7.81 -14.19
C ASP A 82 9.63 7.46 -12.80
N GLN A 83 9.53 6.17 -12.45
CA GLN A 83 9.11 5.74 -11.12
C GLN A 83 10.05 6.21 -10.00
N VAL A 84 11.37 6.14 -10.23
CA VAL A 84 12.35 6.63 -9.25
C VAL A 84 12.26 8.15 -9.11
N LYS A 85 12.06 8.86 -10.21
CA LYS A 85 11.88 10.31 -10.19
C LYS A 85 10.62 10.71 -9.41
N GLU A 86 9.49 10.06 -9.66
CA GLU A 86 8.25 10.28 -8.91
C GLU A 86 8.45 9.99 -7.41
N PHE A 87 9.13 8.89 -7.07
CA PHE A 87 9.47 8.58 -5.69
C PHE A 87 10.30 9.68 -5.01
N LEU A 88 11.32 10.19 -5.68
CA LEU A 88 12.18 11.26 -5.15
C LEU A 88 11.41 12.58 -4.99
N GLN A 89 10.54 12.90 -5.94
CA GLN A 89 9.65 14.07 -5.85
C GLN A 89 8.71 13.97 -4.67
N GLU A 90 8.10 12.80 -4.48
CA GLU A 90 7.20 12.54 -3.37
C GLU A 90 7.92 12.60 -2.02
N MET A 91 9.11 11.99 -1.91
CA MET A 91 9.95 12.07 -0.71
C MET A 91 10.30 13.52 -0.38
N LYS A 92 10.65 14.34 -1.38
CA LYS A 92 10.93 15.76 -1.18
C LYS A 92 9.69 16.55 -0.74
N MET A 93 8.53 16.25 -1.32
CA MET A 93 7.26 16.85 -0.93
C MET A 93 6.90 16.52 0.52
N MET A 94 7.13 15.26 0.95
CA MET A 94 6.94 14.83 2.34
C MET A 94 7.86 15.58 3.31
N ASN A 95 9.10 15.84 2.92
CA ASN A 95 10.04 16.60 3.72
C ASN A 95 9.66 18.09 3.81
N LEU A 96 9.12 18.68 2.74
CA LEU A 96 8.54 20.04 2.77
C LEU A 96 7.32 20.09 3.69
N LEU A 97 6.47 19.07 3.70
CA LEU A 97 5.38 18.94 4.66
C LEU A 97 5.93 18.86 6.09
N ALA A 98 6.95 18.03 6.33
CA ALA A 98 7.59 17.92 7.64
C ALA A 98 8.11 19.29 8.13
N GLU A 99 8.83 20.03 7.28
CA GLU A 99 9.31 21.37 7.56
C GLU A 99 8.15 22.31 7.91
N SER A 100 7.09 22.34 7.10
CA SER A 100 5.91 23.19 7.32
C SER A 100 5.18 22.90 8.63
N LYS A 101 5.32 21.69 9.18
CA LYS A 101 4.72 21.23 10.45
C LYS A 101 5.69 21.22 11.62
N GLY A 102 6.93 21.67 11.42
CA GLY A 102 7.97 21.68 12.45
C GLY A 102 8.44 20.27 12.87
N VAL A 103 8.21 19.26 12.03
CA VAL A 103 8.71 17.90 12.27
C VAL A 103 10.18 17.84 11.85
N THR A 104 11.04 17.50 12.79
CA THR A 104 12.49 17.40 12.58
C THR A 104 13.05 16.14 13.23
N LEU A 105 14.25 15.73 12.84
CA LEU A 105 14.96 14.65 13.50
C LEU A 105 15.54 15.10 14.83
N THR A 106 15.31 14.33 15.90
CA THR A 106 16.00 14.49 17.18
C THR A 106 17.49 14.12 17.06
N SER A 107 18.29 14.49 18.07
CA SER A 107 19.73 14.12 18.07
C SER A 107 19.94 12.60 18.10
N GLY A 108 19.09 11.86 18.81
CA GLY A 108 19.15 10.39 18.84
C GLY A 108 18.82 9.77 17.49
N GLU A 109 17.77 10.23 16.83
CA GLU A 109 17.40 9.76 15.49
C GLU A 109 18.48 10.07 14.44
N LYS A 110 19.08 11.27 14.49
CA LYS A 110 20.21 11.61 13.62
C LYS A 110 21.40 10.67 13.80
N GLU A 111 21.66 10.24 15.03
CA GLU A 111 22.75 9.30 15.32
C GLU A 111 22.44 7.89 14.77
N GLU A 112 21.20 7.40 14.92
CA GLU A 112 20.82 6.09 14.35
C GLU A 112 20.80 6.13 12.82
N VAL A 113 20.28 7.21 12.22
CA VAL A 113 20.33 7.43 10.76
C VAL A 113 21.76 7.48 10.26
N ARG A 114 22.68 8.12 11.00
CA ARG A 114 24.11 8.15 10.66
C ARG A 114 24.70 6.73 10.62
N LYS A 115 24.39 5.89 11.60
CA LYS A 115 24.86 4.49 11.63
C LYS A 115 24.38 3.68 10.44
N ALA A 116 23.10 3.80 10.10
CA ALA A 116 22.52 3.14 8.91
C ALA A 116 23.20 3.62 7.61
N ALA A 117 23.43 4.93 7.47
CA ALA A 117 24.10 5.50 6.33
C ALA A 117 25.56 5.04 6.21
N GLU A 118 26.28 4.94 7.34
CA GLU A 118 27.64 4.43 7.37
C GLU A 118 27.72 2.94 7.00
N GLU A 119 26.77 2.12 7.50
CA GLU A 119 26.69 0.71 7.12
C GLU A 119 26.46 0.55 5.61
N TYR A 120 25.51 1.32 5.05
CA TYR A 120 25.27 1.29 3.60
C TYR A 120 26.49 1.74 2.82
N TYR A 121 27.11 2.87 3.16
CA TYR A 121 28.30 3.38 2.45
C TYR A 121 29.45 2.37 2.51
N ALA A 122 29.66 1.73 3.65
CA ALA A 122 30.69 0.70 3.82
C ALA A 122 30.41 -0.59 3.01
N SER A 123 29.15 -0.83 2.64
CA SER A 123 28.76 -1.98 1.79
C SER A 123 28.97 -1.74 0.30
N LEU A 124 29.21 -0.47 -0.12
CA LEU A 124 29.43 -0.11 -1.51
C LEU A 124 30.80 -0.58 -2.01
N THR A 125 30.81 -1.12 -3.20
CA THR A 125 32.06 -1.41 -3.91
C THR A 125 32.66 -0.13 -4.52
N PRO A 126 33.96 -0.12 -4.88
CA PRO A 126 34.53 0.99 -5.63
C PRO A 126 33.79 1.30 -6.95
N ASP A 127 33.29 0.27 -7.62
CA ASP A 127 32.52 0.42 -8.86
C ASP A 127 31.14 1.08 -8.57
N ASP A 128 30.48 0.72 -7.47
CA ASP A 128 29.24 1.37 -7.03
C ASP A 128 29.46 2.87 -6.75
N ILE A 129 30.50 3.20 -5.98
CA ILE A 129 30.84 4.58 -5.62
C ILE A 129 31.16 5.39 -6.87
N ALA A 130 31.99 4.86 -7.77
CA ALA A 130 32.39 5.53 -8.99
C ALA A 130 31.20 5.76 -9.93
N TYR A 131 30.32 4.76 -10.09
CA TYR A 131 29.15 4.86 -10.95
C TYR A 131 28.13 5.88 -10.45
N MET A 132 27.84 5.86 -9.16
CA MET A 132 26.89 6.80 -8.55
C MET A 132 27.50 8.20 -8.32
N GLY A 133 28.82 8.31 -8.26
CA GLY A 133 29.53 9.55 -7.91
C GLY A 133 29.25 10.01 -6.47
N VAL A 134 28.92 9.10 -5.56
CA VAL A 134 28.44 9.41 -4.20
C VAL A 134 29.56 9.59 -3.20
N THR A 135 29.33 10.50 -2.27
CA THR A 135 30.11 10.66 -1.04
C THR A 135 29.33 10.10 0.15
N GLN A 136 30.02 9.89 1.27
CA GLN A 136 29.36 9.52 2.52
C GLN A 136 28.31 10.55 2.96
N SER A 137 28.54 11.83 2.66
CA SER A 137 27.56 12.90 2.94
C SER A 137 26.30 12.78 2.12
N ASP A 138 26.39 12.38 0.84
CA ASP A 138 25.22 12.16 -0.02
C ASP A 138 24.35 11.01 0.50
N VAL A 139 24.99 9.92 0.87
CA VAL A 139 24.31 8.75 1.47
C VAL A 139 23.61 9.15 2.77
N ARG A 140 24.30 9.86 3.65
CA ARG A 140 23.72 10.33 4.91
C ARG A 140 22.51 11.23 4.67
N THR A 141 22.61 12.19 3.74
CA THR A 141 21.48 13.05 3.38
C THR A 141 20.28 12.23 2.91
N MET A 142 20.49 11.24 2.05
CA MET A 142 19.40 10.41 1.55
C MET A 142 18.72 9.58 2.65
N TYR A 143 19.48 9.06 3.61
CA TYR A 143 18.92 8.38 4.77
C TYR A 143 18.14 9.32 5.71
N GLU A 144 18.67 10.54 5.94
CA GLU A 144 17.98 11.56 6.74
C GLU A 144 16.65 11.99 6.08
N GLU A 145 16.65 12.25 4.79
CA GLU A 145 15.46 12.64 4.01
C GLU A 145 14.43 11.49 3.97
N TYR A 146 14.88 10.27 3.77
CA TYR A 146 13.99 9.10 3.77
C TYR A 146 13.39 8.83 5.16
N TYR A 147 14.20 8.93 6.22
CA TYR A 147 13.70 8.82 7.59
C TYR A 147 12.67 9.90 7.91
N LEU A 148 12.95 11.15 7.58
CA LEU A 148 12.05 12.28 7.84
C LEU A 148 10.72 12.12 7.09
N SER A 149 10.74 11.64 5.85
CA SER A 149 9.53 11.36 5.07
C SER A 149 8.63 10.28 5.70
N ASN A 150 9.21 9.29 6.36
CA ASN A 150 8.44 8.29 7.13
C ASN A 150 7.97 8.86 8.48
N LYS A 151 8.83 9.60 9.17
CA LYS A 151 8.52 10.21 10.46
C LYS A 151 7.33 11.16 10.41
N VAL A 152 7.22 11.99 9.37
CA VAL A 152 6.12 12.95 9.25
C VAL A 152 4.75 12.27 9.24
N VAL A 153 4.62 11.09 8.63
CA VAL A 153 3.39 10.30 8.64
C VAL A 153 3.02 9.91 10.08
N VAL A 154 3.99 9.40 10.83
CA VAL A 154 3.78 8.99 12.23
C VAL A 154 3.41 10.18 13.10
N GLU A 155 4.14 11.28 13.01
CA GLU A 155 3.93 12.46 13.83
C GLU A 155 2.57 13.13 13.57
N LEU A 156 2.16 13.26 12.30
CA LEU A 156 0.90 13.93 11.97
C LEU A 156 -0.34 13.06 12.26
N THR A 157 -0.17 11.74 12.38
CA THR A 157 -1.26 10.82 12.70
C THR A 157 -1.29 10.38 14.17
N ARG A 158 -0.26 10.72 14.96
CA ARG A 158 -0.08 10.26 16.35
C ARG A 158 -1.26 10.51 17.27
N ASN A 159 -1.87 11.71 17.17
CA ASN A 159 -2.94 12.14 18.06
C ASN A 159 -4.33 12.01 17.42
N MET A 160 -4.44 11.30 16.30
CA MET A 160 -5.73 11.07 15.67
C MET A 160 -6.43 9.88 16.31
N ASN A 161 -7.76 9.93 16.37
CA ASN A 161 -8.54 8.78 16.79
C ASN A 161 -8.60 7.76 15.64
N LEU A 162 -7.69 6.79 15.71
CA LEU A 162 -7.54 5.71 14.73
C LEU A 162 -8.04 4.37 15.30
N GLU A 163 -8.67 4.39 16.48
CA GLU A 163 -9.14 3.16 17.13
C GLU A 163 -10.17 2.43 16.27
N ILE A 164 -9.99 1.14 16.16
CA ILE A 164 -10.92 0.21 15.50
C ILE A 164 -11.53 -0.67 16.59
N SER A 165 -12.85 -0.63 16.72
CA SER A 165 -13.56 -1.49 17.67
C SER A 165 -13.59 -2.95 17.19
N ASP A 166 -13.70 -3.89 18.13
CA ASP A 166 -13.86 -5.31 17.78
C ASP A 166 -15.14 -5.53 16.99
N SER A 167 -16.20 -4.78 17.26
CA SER A 167 -17.44 -4.84 16.49
C SER A 167 -17.25 -4.42 15.03
N GLU A 168 -16.44 -3.38 14.78
CA GLU A 168 -16.13 -2.91 13.42
C GLU A 168 -15.24 -3.90 12.67
N ALA A 169 -14.29 -4.50 13.37
CA ALA A 169 -13.37 -5.48 12.80
C ALA A 169 -13.93 -6.90 12.75
N LYS A 170 -15.09 -7.15 13.38
CA LYS A 170 -15.64 -8.50 13.57
C LYS A 170 -15.64 -9.29 12.26
N VAL A 171 -15.10 -10.51 12.35
CA VAL A 171 -15.14 -11.53 11.30
C VAL A 171 -15.91 -12.73 11.84
N ILE A 172 -16.82 -13.26 11.02
CA ILE A 172 -17.59 -14.48 11.27
C ILE A 172 -17.19 -15.53 10.25
N VAL A 173 -17.44 -16.80 10.59
CA VAL A 173 -17.30 -17.94 9.65
C VAL A 173 -18.67 -18.44 9.31
N VAL A 174 -18.98 -18.55 8.04
CA VAL A 174 -20.27 -18.99 7.53
C VAL A 174 -20.12 -20.06 6.46
N ASP A 175 -21.11 -20.92 6.34
CA ASP A 175 -21.35 -21.70 5.13
C ASP A 175 -22.44 -21.01 4.31
N GLU A 176 -22.25 -20.89 2.99
CA GLU A 176 -23.19 -20.25 2.07
C GLU A 176 -23.71 -21.25 1.03
N ILE A 177 -25.02 -21.21 0.77
CA ILE A 177 -25.65 -21.76 -0.44
C ILE A 177 -26.05 -20.57 -1.29
N VAL A 178 -25.56 -20.52 -2.51
CA VAL A 178 -25.81 -19.41 -3.46
C VAL A 178 -26.54 -19.96 -4.67
N MET A 179 -27.67 -19.36 -5.02
CA MET A 179 -28.51 -19.81 -6.10
C MET A 179 -29.03 -18.64 -6.94
N SER A 180 -29.31 -18.89 -8.22
CA SER A 180 -29.86 -17.88 -9.16
C SER A 180 -31.38 -17.80 -9.10
N ASP A 181 -32.06 -18.87 -8.67
CA ASP A 181 -33.53 -18.98 -8.61
C ASP A 181 -34.03 -18.89 -7.17
N LYS A 182 -34.96 -17.96 -6.92
CA LYS A 182 -35.51 -17.72 -5.59
C LYS A 182 -36.36 -18.91 -5.09
N ALA A 183 -37.20 -19.45 -5.98
CA ALA A 183 -38.10 -20.53 -5.56
C ALA A 183 -37.30 -21.80 -5.21
N ALA A 184 -36.27 -22.11 -6.01
CA ALA A 184 -35.36 -23.21 -5.71
C ALA A 184 -34.59 -22.96 -4.41
N ALA A 185 -34.18 -21.74 -4.11
CA ALA A 185 -33.50 -21.40 -2.84
C ALA A 185 -34.44 -21.58 -1.64
N GLU A 186 -35.74 -21.22 -1.77
CA GLU A 186 -36.73 -21.43 -0.72
C GLU A 186 -36.99 -22.94 -0.46
N GLU A 187 -37.02 -23.79 -1.51
CA GLU A 187 -37.11 -25.24 -1.37
C GLU A 187 -35.86 -25.83 -0.67
N VAL A 188 -34.67 -25.37 -1.03
CA VAL A 188 -33.42 -25.81 -0.40
C VAL A 188 -33.37 -25.37 1.07
N LEU A 189 -33.84 -24.16 1.39
CA LEU A 189 -33.94 -23.71 2.79
C LEU A 189 -34.82 -24.67 3.63
N LEU A 190 -35.93 -25.19 3.09
CA LEU A 190 -36.76 -26.18 3.81
C LEU A 190 -35.97 -27.46 4.10
N LYS A 191 -35.18 -27.95 3.14
CA LYS A 191 -34.31 -29.12 3.32
C LYS A 191 -33.27 -28.92 4.42
N THR A 192 -32.68 -27.71 4.51
CA THR A 192 -31.69 -27.41 5.57
C THR A 192 -32.28 -27.39 6.98
N LYS A 193 -33.63 -27.28 7.11
CA LYS A 193 -34.34 -27.25 8.39
C LYS A 193 -34.94 -28.63 8.79
N GLU A 194 -34.78 -29.64 7.97
CA GLU A 194 -35.22 -30.98 8.30
C GLU A 194 -34.43 -31.59 9.47
N GLN A 195 -35.06 -32.44 10.25
CA GLN A 195 -34.40 -33.10 11.38
C GLN A 195 -33.20 -33.95 10.90
N GLY A 196 -31.99 -33.62 11.37
CA GLY A 196 -30.77 -34.34 10.99
C GLY A 196 -30.15 -33.89 9.67
N ALA A 197 -30.62 -32.78 9.10
CA ALA A 197 -30.03 -32.22 7.87
C ALA A 197 -28.56 -31.84 8.07
N ASP A 198 -27.72 -32.23 7.13
CA ASP A 198 -26.32 -31.77 7.01
C ASP A 198 -26.24 -30.59 6.03
N PHE A 199 -26.16 -29.39 6.58
CA PHE A 199 -26.07 -28.16 5.77
C PHE A 199 -24.93 -28.20 4.76
N SER A 200 -23.74 -28.69 5.16
CA SER A 200 -22.57 -28.71 4.27
C SER A 200 -22.73 -29.73 3.13
N ALA A 201 -23.45 -30.82 3.36
CA ALA A 201 -23.80 -31.79 2.30
C ALA A 201 -24.80 -31.17 1.32
N ILE A 202 -25.84 -30.51 1.83
CA ILE A 202 -26.84 -29.79 1.01
C ILE A 202 -26.16 -28.65 0.22
N ALA A 203 -25.27 -27.90 0.87
CA ALA A 203 -24.53 -26.83 0.18
C ALA A 203 -23.70 -27.35 -1.00
N ARG A 204 -23.02 -28.49 -0.86
CA ARG A 204 -22.28 -29.13 -1.96
C ARG A 204 -23.14 -29.55 -3.13
N GLU A 205 -24.40 -29.92 -2.85
CA GLU A 205 -25.35 -30.39 -3.87
C GLU A 205 -26.01 -29.24 -4.64
N TYR A 206 -26.33 -28.13 -3.93
CA TYR A 206 -27.21 -27.09 -4.48
C TYR A 206 -26.54 -25.76 -4.76
N THR A 207 -25.36 -25.44 -4.16
CA THR A 207 -24.74 -24.15 -4.39
C THR A 207 -24.20 -24.03 -5.80
N GLU A 208 -24.42 -22.90 -6.43
CA GLU A 208 -23.83 -22.51 -7.71
C GLU A 208 -22.46 -21.84 -7.54
N ASP A 209 -22.04 -21.58 -6.30
CA ASP A 209 -20.71 -21.03 -5.98
C ASP A 209 -19.72 -22.17 -5.67
N GLY A 210 -18.47 -22.02 -6.12
CA GLY A 210 -17.41 -23.01 -5.87
C GLY A 210 -16.88 -23.04 -4.43
N THR A 211 -17.30 -22.11 -3.57
CA THR A 211 -16.81 -21.98 -2.18
C THR A 211 -17.99 -21.94 -1.23
N ILE A 212 -18.05 -22.90 -0.32
CA ILE A 212 -19.11 -23.01 0.68
C ILE A 212 -18.73 -22.25 1.94
N GLU A 213 -17.60 -22.58 2.57
CA GLU A 213 -17.17 -21.92 3.79
C GLU A 213 -16.45 -20.60 3.48
N ARG A 214 -16.86 -19.53 4.15
CA ARG A 214 -16.27 -18.19 4.00
C ARG A 214 -16.08 -17.52 5.35
N LYS A 215 -15.03 -16.71 5.42
CA LYS A 215 -14.87 -15.70 6.45
C LYS A 215 -15.40 -14.37 5.92
N ILE A 216 -16.30 -13.75 6.66
CA ILE A 216 -16.93 -12.48 6.27
C ILE A 216 -16.64 -11.44 7.35
N GLY A 217 -16.06 -10.32 6.94
CA GLY A 217 -15.90 -9.14 7.78
C GLY A 217 -17.04 -8.13 7.57
N ARG A 218 -17.33 -7.31 8.58
CA ARG A 218 -18.34 -6.25 8.45
C ARG A 218 -17.97 -5.27 7.33
N GLY A 219 -18.97 -4.87 6.53
CA GLY A 219 -18.81 -3.95 5.39
C GLY A 219 -18.36 -4.61 4.10
N GLU A 220 -18.08 -5.93 4.08
CA GLU A 220 -17.67 -6.62 2.84
C GLU A 220 -18.86 -6.92 1.91
N LYS A 221 -20.03 -7.18 2.49
CA LYS A 221 -21.28 -7.42 1.76
C LYS A 221 -22.41 -6.56 2.35
N PRO A 222 -22.33 -5.22 2.23
CA PRO A 222 -23.24 -4.33 2.95
C PRO A 222 -24.70 -4.51 2.54
N GLY A 223 -25.61 -4.29 3.50
CA GLY A 223 -27.05 -4.41 3.31
C GLY A 223 -27.63 -5.71 3.85
N ALA A 224 -28.72 -6.19 3.23
CA ALA A 224 -29.53 -7.28 3.77
C ALA A 224 -28.76 -8.58 4.01
N LEU A 225 -27.75 -8.89 3.19
CA LEU A 225 -26.94 -10.10 3.35
C LEU A 225 -26.03 -10.00 4.57
N GLU A 226 -25.41 -8.85 4.81
CA GLU A 226 -24.60 -8.61 6.01
C GLU A 226 -25.47 -8.66 7.27
N ASP A 227 -26.63 -7.99 7.25
CA ASP A 227 -27.56 -7.99 8.37
C ASP A 227 -28.02 -9.41 8.71
N ALA A 228 -28.35 -10.20 7.69
CA ALA A 228 -28.72 -11.61 7.87
C ALA A 228 -27.57 -12.41 8.49
N ALA A 229 -26.36 -12.33 7.92
CA ALA A 229 -25.20 -13.12 8.38
C ALA A 229 -24.78 -12.76 9.81
N PHE A 230 -24.68 -11.47 10.14
CA PHE A 230 -24.21 -11.01 11.45
C PHE A 230 -25.26 -11.04 12.56
N SER A 231 -26.53 -11.32 12.24
CA SER A 231 -27.59 -11.56 13.23
C SER A 231 -27.65 -12.99 13.73
N LEU A 232 -26.99 -13.94 13.05
CA LEU A 232 -27.02 -15.37 13.39
C LEU A 232 -26.07 -15.67 14.56
N ALA A 233 -26.57 -16.49 15.49
CA ALA A 233 -25.71 -17.20 16.43
C ALA A 233 -25.08 -18.43 15.76
N ALA A 234 -24.00 -18.95 16.37
CA ALA A 234 -23.37 -20.18 15.86
C ALA A 234 -24.35 -21.34 15.73
N GLY A 235 -24.41 -21.95 14.57
CA GLY A 235 -25.35 -23.04 14.19
C GLY A 235 -26.67 -22.56 13.59
N GLU A 236 -27.04 -21.30 13.68
CA GLU A 236 -28.28 -20.77 13.09
C GLU A 236 -28.18 -20.61 11.57
N ILE A 237 -29.34 -20.72 10.92
CA ILE A 237 -29.51 -20.62 9.47
C ILE A 237 -30.41 -19.42 9.13
N SER A 238 -30.00 -18.61 8.19
CA SER A 238 -30.75 -17.43 7.73
C SER A 238 -32.04 -17.82 6.98
N GLN A 239 -32.86 -16.81 6.71
CA GLN A 239 -33.83 -16.90 5.63
C GLN A 239 -33.12 -16.71 4.28
N VAL A 240 -33.81 -17.02 3.17
CA VAL A 240 -33.32 -16.71 1.83
C VAL A 240 -33.16 -15.19 1.73
N THR A 241 -31.95 -14.73 1.43
CA THR A 241 -31.61 -13.30 1.33
C THR A 241 -31.11 -13.01 -0.07
N GLU A 242 -31.69 -11.99 -0.71
CA GLU A 242 -31.22 -11.52 -2.02
C GLU A 242 -30.04 -10.56 -1.87
N TYR A 243 -28.99 -10.78 -2.67
CA TYR A 243 -27.85 -9.90 -2.77
C TYR A 243 -27.25 -9.98 -4.18
N GLU A 244 -27.10 -8.84 -4.85
CA GLU A 244 -26.54 -8.72 -6.23
C GLU A 244 -27.20 -9.67 -7.24
N GLY A 245 -28.52 -9.86 -7.15
CA GLY A 245 -29.29 -10.69 -8.08
C GLY A 245 -29.14 -12.19 -7.86
N LYS A 246 -28.56 -12.61 -6.73
CA LYS A 246 -28.52 -14.02 -6.28
C LYS A 246 -29.20 -14.17 -4.93
N TYR A 247 -29.54 -15.42 -4.59
CA TYR A 247 -30.24 -15.81 -3.37
C TYR A 247 -29.32 -16.64 -2.48
N TYR A 248 -29.16 -16.19 -1.25
CA TYR A 248 -28.24 -16.74 -0.28
C TYR A 248 -28.99 -17.40 0.88
N ILE A 249 -28.54 -18.59 1.28
CA ILE A 249 -28.88 -19.22 2.55
C ILE A 249 -27.59 -19.38 3.31
N ILE A 250 -27.51 -18.78 4.50
CA ILE A 250 -26.30 -18.72 5.31
C ILE A 250 -26.49 -19.54 6.57
N ARG A 251 -25.52 -20.39 6.90
CA ARG A 251 -25.36 -20.98 8.22
C ARG A 251 -24.18 -20.36 8.93
N CYS A 252 -24.36 -19.81 10.11
CA CYS A 252 -23.27 -19.36 10.94
C CYS A 252 -22.51 -20.57 11.51
N VAL A 253 -21.22 -20.70 11.15
CA VAL A 253 -20.33 -21.73 11.70
C VAL A 253 -19.68 -21.20 12.98
N SER A 254 -19.21 -19.96 12.96
CA SER A 254 -18.71 -19.24 14.13
C SER A 254 -19.13 -17.78 14.04
N ASP A 255 -19.75 -17.28 15.07
CA ASP A 255 -20.16 -15.88 15.15
C ASP A 255 -19.03 -14.93 15.54
N TYR A 256 -17.83 -15.46 15.80
CA TYR A 256 -16.60 -14.69 16.04
C TYR A 256 -15.35 -15.50 15.73
N ASP A 257 -14.55 -15.06 14.75
CA ASP A 257 -13.20 -15.57 14.48
C ASP A 257 -12.18 -14.58 15.06
N GLU A 258 -11.60 -14.91 16.20
CA GLU A 258 -10.67 -14.03 16.92
C GLU A 258 -9.45 -13.69 16.08
N ALA A 259 -8.80 -14.67 15.46
CA ALA A 259 -7.58 -14.48 14.68
C ALA A 259 -7.82 -13.59 13.46
N ALA A 260 -8.88 -13.88 12.70
CA ALA A 260 -9.25 -13.08 11.52
C ALA A 260 -9.72 -11.67 11.92
N THR A 261 -10.40 -11.52 13.06
CA THR A 261 -10.82 -10.21 13.59
C THR A 261 -9.61 -9.37 13.97
N GLN A 262 -8.58 -9.93 14.62
CA GLN A 262 -7.36 -9.20 14.98
C GLN A 262 -6.55 -8.81 13.73
N GLU A 263 -6.43 -9.72 12.76
CA GLU A 263 -5.77 -9.41 11.48
C GLU A 263 -6.48 -8.26 10.76
N ARG A 264 -7.82 -8.34 10.69
CA ARG A 264 -8.66 -7.32 10.06
C ARG A 264 -8.58 -5.98 10.81
N LYS A 265 -8.57 -6.00 12.14
CA LYS A 265 -8.41 -4.80 12.98
C LYS A 265 -7.10 -4.07 12.66
N SER A 266 -6.00 -4.82 12.54
CA SER A 266 -4.70 -4.26 12.12
C SER A 266 -4.74 -3.66 10.71
N GLY A 267 -5.38 -4.33 9.76
CA GLY A 267 -5.58 -3.84 8.40
C GLY A 267 -6.40 -2.55 8.35
N LEU A 268 -7.53 -2.51 9.06
CA LEU A 268 -8.40 -1.33 9.15
C LEU A 268 -7.69 -0.14 9.82
N TYR A 269 -6.92 -0.39 10.89
CA TYR A 269 -6.11 0.65 11.53
C TYR A 269 -5.11 1.26 10.54
N THR A 270 -4.41 0.41 9.80
CA THR A 270 -3.44 0.85 8.78
C THR A 270 -4.11 1.67 7.67
N SER A 271 -5.29 1.23 7.19
CA SER A 271 -6.05 1.95 6.18
C SER A 271 -6.55 3.30 6.70
N ARG A 272 -7.10 3.34 7.91
CA ARG A 272 -7.58 4.59 8.55
C ARG A 272 -6.44 5.59 8.78
N LYS A 273 -5.29 5.09 9.22
CA LYS A 273 -4.08 5.92 9.37
C LYS A 273 -3.64 6.51 8.03
N LYS A 274 -3.64 5.69 6.98
CA LYS A 274 -3.31 6.15 5.63
C LYS A 274 -4.30 7.21 5.14
N GLU A 275 -5.60 6.97 5.24
CA GLU A 275 -6.63 7.93 4.83
C GLU A 275 -6.53 9.27 5.56
N ALA A 276 -6.30 9.21 6.88
CA ALA A 276 -6.11 10.40 7.68
C ALA A 276 -4.89 11.21 7.25
N PHE A 277 -3.78 10.54 6.95
CA PHE A 277 -2.59 11.19 6.42
C PHE A 277 -2.81 11.73 5.01
N ASP A 278 -3.43 10.95 4.12
CA ASP A 278 -3.71 11.35 2.73
C ASP A 278 -4.53 12.65 2.66
N GLN A 279 -5.47 12.86 3.58
CA GLN A 279 -6.23 14.12 3.67
C GLN A 279 -5.32 15.32 4.01
N ILE A 280 -4.42 15.17 4.99
CA ILE A 280 -3.46 16.22 5.35
C ILE A 280 -2.55 16.53 4.17
N TYR A 281 -2.04 15.49 3.54
CA TYR A 281 -1.09 15.59 2.45
C TYR A 281 -1.72 16.19 1.19
N ALA A 282 -2.93 15.76 0.84
CA ALA A 282 -3.68 16.32 -0.27
C ALA A 282 -3.92 17.83 -0.09
N ARG A 283 -4.31 18.24 1.13
CA ARG A 283 -4.46 19.65 1.45
C ARG A 283 -3.15 20.41 1.34
N PHE A 284 -2.06 19.86 1.86
CA PHE A 284 -0.75 20.48 1.73
C PHE A 284 -0.35 20.68 0.26
N LYS A 285 -0.55 19.70 -0.60
CA LYS A 285 -0.28 19.82 -2.05
C LYS A 285 -1.19 20.84 -2.74
N GLN A 286 -2.42 20.97 -2.27
CA GLN A 286 -3.38 21.94 -2.80
C GLN A 286 -3.00 23.38 -2.42
N ASP A 287 -2.52 23.59 -1.18
CA ASP A 287 -2.13 24.89 -0.65
C ASP A 287 -0.71 25.32 -1.13
N ASN A 288 0.10 24.39 -1.64
CA ASN A 288 1.49 24.62 -2.04
C ASN A 288 1.76 24.03 -3.43
N ALA A 289 1.79 24.90 -4.45
CA ALA A 289 2.25 24.49 -5.78
C ALA A 289 3.80 24.37 -5.75
N VAL A 290 4.32 23.15 -5.85
CA VAL A 290 5.74 22.87 -5.89
C VAL A 290 6.11 22.36 -7.28
N THR A 291 7.06 23.01 -7.94
CA THR A 291 7.65 22.53 -9.19
C THR A 291 9.07 22.04 -8.92
N PHE A 292 9.46 20.96 -9.59
CA PHE A 292 10.80 20.40 -9.48
C PHE A 292 11.56 20.60 -10.79
N SER A 293 12.80 21.10 -10.72
CA SER A 293 13.67 21.17 -11.88
C SER A 293 14.08 19.75 -12.31
N ASN A 294 14.01 19.47 -13.61
CA ASN A 294 14.21 18.13 -14.17
C ASN A 294 15.53 17.98 -14.95
N ASP A 295 16.41 18.96 -14.89
CA ASP A 295 17.61 19.01 -15.75
C ASP A 295 18.60 17.86 -15.49
N THR A 296 18.65 17.37 -14.25
CA THR A 296 19.50 16.25 -13.83
C THR A 296 19.21 14.93 -14.56
N TRP A 297 17.97 14.73 -15.07
CA TRP A 297 17.50 13.45 -15.59
C TRP A 297 17.45 13.37 -17.12
N LYS A 298 17.66 14.46 -17.84
CA LYS A 298 17.46 14.52 -19.29
C LYS A 298 18.33 13.56 -20.10
N ASP A 299 19.56 13.37 -19.67
CA ASP A 299 20.58 12.61 -20.41
C ASP A 299 20.98 11.32 -19.69
N LEU A 300 20.27 10.95 -18.61
CA LEU A 300 20.56 9.77 -17.84
C LEU A 300 20.14 8.52 -18.60
N LYS A 301 21.07 7.56 -18.73
CA LYS A 301 20.84 6.23 -19.33
C LYS A 301 21.55 5.18 -18.51
N PHE A 302 20.98 3.98 -18.48
CA PHE A 302 21.66 2.84 -17.85
C PHE A 302 22.86 2.39 -18.70
N SER A 303 24.02 2.27 -18.06
CA SER A 303 25.14 1.61 -18.70
C SER A 303 24.88 0.11 -18.78
N LYS A 304 25.16 -0.49 -19.94
CA LYS A 304 25.11 -1.95 -20.12
C LYS A 304 26.35 -2.66 -19.58
N GLU A 305 27.42 -1.91 -19.35
CA GLU A 305 28.74 -2.42 -18.98
C GLU A 305 29.12 -2.12 -17.53
N ASP A 306 28.20 -1.58 -16.73
CA ASP A 306 28.53 -1.29 -15.36
C ASP A 306 28.63 -2.56 -14.49
N LYS A 307 29.48 -2.48 -13.48
CA LYS A 307 29.76 -3.54 -12.53
C LYS A 307 29.11 -3.30 -11.16
N THR A 308 28.13 -2.44 -11.10
CA THR A 308 27.46 -2.11 -9.85
C THR A 308 26.68 -3.29 -9.30
N THR A 309 26.71 -3.44 -7.99
CA THR A 309 26.06 -4.56 -7.28
C THR A 309 25.12 -4.12 -6.17
N THR A 310 25.21 -2.86 -5.72
CA THR A 310 24.41 -2.37 -4.59
C THR A 310 22.92 -2.41 -4.87
N ALA A 311 22.16 -3.04 -3.94
CA ALA A 311 20.70 -3.12 -3.97
C ALA A 311 20.09 -2.97 -2.57
N SER A 312 20.90 -2.63 -1.56
CA SER A 312 20.60 -2.84 -0.14
C SER A 312 20.15 -1.57 0.60
N PHE A 313 19.97 -0.41 -0.07
CA PHE A 313 19.60 0.84 0.59
C PHE A 313 18.39 0.69 1.52
N PHE A 314 17.29 0.18 1.02
CA PHE A 314 16.06 0.02 1.81
C PHE A 314 16.12 -1.16 2.80
N GLU A 315 16.93 -2.18 2.51
CA GLU A 315 17.11 -3.33 3.40
C GLU A 315 17.89 -2.93 4.66
N ILE A 316 18.99 -2.17 4.49
CA ILE A 316 19.76 -1.62 5.60
C ILE A 316 18.93 -0.63 6.39
N TYR A 317 18.17 0.26 5.72
CA TYR A 317 17.24 1.14 6.40
C TYR A 317 16.26 0.34 7.30
N LYS A 318 15.61 -0.66 6.75
CA LYS A 318 14.65 -1.49 7.49
C LYS A 318 15.28 -2.27 8.65
N LYS A 319 16.55 -2.67 8.53
CA LYS A 319 17.29 -3.33 9.60
C LYS A 319 17.46 -2.41 10.81
N HIS A 320 17.76 -1.12 10.59
CA HIS A 320 17.93 -0.12 11.64
C HIS A 320 16.60 0.43 12.17
N PHE A 321 15.59 0.50 11.31
CA PHE A 321 14.28 1.07 11.61
C PHE A 321 13.18 0.05 11.23
N PRO A 322 13.01 -1.02 12.05
CA PRO A 322 11.90 -1.96 11.86
C PRO A 322 10.56 -1.27 12.10
N ASP A 323 9.51 -1.76 11.42
CA ASP A 323 8.12 -1.27 11.53
C ASP A 323 7.54 -1.47 12.93
#